data_7113af5fa333ea8f50ce62e5c865948f
#
_entry.id   7113af5fa333ea8f50ce62e5c865948f
#
_cell.length_a   1.000
_cell.length_b   1.000
_cell.length_c   1.000
_cell.angle_alpha   90.00
_cell.angle_beta   90.00
_cell.angle_gamma   90.00
#
_symmetry.space_group_name_H-M   'P 1'
#
loop_
_entity.id
_entity.type
_entity.pdbx_description
1 polymer ?
#
loop_
_entity_poly.entity_id
_entity_poly.type
_entity_poly.pdbx_seq_one_letter_code
_entity_poly.pdbx_strand_id
1 'polypeptide(L)'
;MKNLIGIYTSPRGHWVGDGFPVRTLFSYDNLGKHISPFLLLDHAGPAEFTPTTEQRGVGQHPHRGFETVTIVYDGEVQHRDSTGSGGLIGPGDVQWMTAASGILHEEFHSESFARTGGKLEMVQLWVNLPAKDRMAAPGYQTILDSDIPRIALKDNAGSLRLIAGEFEGHKGPSRTFTPIDVWDLRLNTGRLVTLDLHDGRNSALVVLKGSVRVNAGESASVGQLVLLERAGRAVSLEAAEDAVVLLLSGEPIDEPIVGHGPFVMNSEEEIHQAFVDFQSGRFGRIRG
;
A
#
# COMPACT_ATOMS: atom_id res chain seq x y z
N MET A 1 7.75 17.03 -17.27
CA MET A 1 6.98 16.76 -16.03
C MET A 1 5.77 15.91 -16.38
N LYS A 2 5.30 15.06 -15.47
CA LYS A 2 3.95 14.46 -15.56
C LYS A 2 2.93 15.52 -15.16
N ASN A 3 1.88 15.72 -15.97
CA ASN A 3 0.83 16.67 -15.62
C ASN A 3 -0.04 16.13 -14.47
N LEU A 4 -0.66 17.05 -13.74
CA LEU A 4 -1.64 16.73 -12.70
C LEU A 4 -2.98 16.40 -13.37
N ILE A 5 -3.55 15.22 -13.03
CA ILE A 5 -4.93 14.87 -13.40
C ILE A 5 -5.89 15.49 -12.38
N GLY A 6 -5.57 15.40 -11.10
CA GLY A 6 -6.38 15.96 -10.03
C GLY A 6 -5.88 15.58 -8.64
N ILE A 7 -6.45 16.29 -7.64
CA ILE A 7 -6.25 16.02 -6.22
C ILE A 7 -7.58 15.54 -5.64
N TYR A 8 -7.55 14.39 -4.99
CA TYR A 8 -8.74 13.70 -4.46
C TYR A 8 -8.66 13.60 -2.95
N THR A 9 -9.78 13.73 -2.30
CA THR A 9 -9.91 13.60 -0.85
C THR A 9 -10.96 12.55 -0.52
N SER A 10 -10.66 11.65 0.40
CA SER A 10 -11.66 10.74 0.95
C SER A 10 -12.35 11.40 2.16
N PRO A 11 -13.65 11.70 2.08
CA PRO A 11 -14.32 12.46 3.14
C PRO A 11 -14.67 11.63 4.37
N ARG A 12 -14.71 10.29 4.26
CA ARG A 12 -15.24 9.41 5.32
C ARG A 12 -14.25 8.32 5.69
N GLY A 13 -14.01 8.18 7.01
CA GLY A 13 -13.36 7.02 7.58
C GLY A 13 -14.37 5.91 7.90
N HIS A 14 -13.87 4.69 8.00
CA HIS A 14 -14.60 3.53 8.49
C HIS A 14 -13.64 2.61 9.26
N TRP A 15 -14.18 1.59 9.91
CA TRP A 15 -13.37 0.60 10.61
C TRP A 15 -13.22 -0.66 9.77
N VAL A 16 -12.01 -1.19 9.73
CA VAL A 16 -11.73 -2.55 9.25
C VAL A 16 -11.44 -3.40 10.48
N GLY A 17 -12.35 -4.35 10.76
CA GLY A 17 -12.39 -5.00 12.07
C GLY A 17 -12.62 -3.99 13.20
N ASP A 18 -12.02 -4.25 14.35
CA ASP A 18 -11.98 -3.35 15.51
C ASP A 18 -10.59 -2.77 15.79
N GLY A 19 -9.62 -3.07 14.90
CA GLY A 19 -8.23 -2.65 15.03
C GLY A 19 -7.81 -1.50 14.13
N PHE A 20 -8.50 -1.25 13.00
CA PHE A 20 -7.98 -0.34 11.97
C PHE A 20 -9.01 0.71 11.56
N PRO A 21 -8.90 1.95 12.09
CA PRO A 21 -9.71 3.09 11.61
C PRO A 21 -9.09 3.63 10.32
N VAL A 22 -9.70 3.33 9.18
CA VAL A 22 -9.14 3.61 7.85
C VAL A 22 -9.88 4.71 7.10
N ARG A 23 -9.16 5.35 6.17
CA ARG A 23 -9.70 6.15 5.06
C ARG A 23 -9.23 5.53 3.77
N THR A 24 -10.16 5.08 2.94
CA THR A 24 -9.85 4.61 1.59
C THR A 24 -9.57 5.82 0.69
N LEU A 25 -8.33 6.00 0.28
CA LEU A 25 -7.93 7.14 -0.56
C LEU A 25 -8.20 6.88 -2.03
N PHE A 26 -8.13 5.63 -2.47
CA PHE A 26 -8.55 5.17 -3.78
C PHE A 26 -8.95 3.70 -3.78
N SER A 27 -9.79 3.33 -4.75
CA SER A 27 -10.09 1.94 -5.08
C SER A 27 -10.22 1.74 -6.58
N TYR A 28 -10.16 0.50 -7.03
CA TYR A 28 -10.37 0.15 -8.44
C TYR A 28 -11.78 0.51 -8.93
N ASP A 29 -12.77 0.63 -8.03
CA ASP A 29 -14.14 1.00 -8.39
C ASP A 29 -14.26 2.46 -8.86
N ASN A 30 -13.43 3.35 -8.31
CA ASN A 30 -13.49 4.78 -8.63
C ASN A 30 -12.36 5.28 -9.55
N LEU A 31 -11.15 4.76 -9.40
CA LEU A 31 -9.96 5.26 -10.10
C LEU A 31 -9.21 4.19 -10.90
N GLY A 32 -9.72 2.94 -10.98
CA GLY A 32 -9.01 1.76 -11.46
C GLY A 32 -8.08 1.95 -12.64
N LYS A 33 -8.53 2.59 -13.74
CA LYS A 33 -7.70 2.82 -14.94
C LYS A 33 -6.54 3.79 -14.71
N HIS A 34 -6.66 4.68 -13.74
CA HIS A 34 -5.65 5.73 -13.47
C HIS A 34 -4.62 5.30 -12.44
N ILE A 35 -4.90 4.24 -11.68
CA ILE A 35 -4.03 3.74 -10.61
C ILE A 35 -3.45 2.35 -10.86
N SER A 36 -3.96 1.60 -11.86
CA SER A 36 -3.39 0.28 -12.20
C SER A 36 -1.85 0.35 -12.32
N PRO A 37 -1.09 -0.56 -11.71
CA PRO A 37 -1.50 -1.84 -11.14
C PRO A 37 -1.95 -1.78 -9.67
N PHE A 38 -2.12 -0.61 -9.07
CA PHE A 38 -2.64 -0.51 -7.72
C PHE A 38 -4.17 -0.59 -7.74
N LEU A 39 -4.75 -1.27 -6.74
CA LEU A 39 -6.19 -1.52 -6.68
C LEU A 39 -6.90 -0.71 -5.60
N LEU A 40 -6.26 -0.57 -4.44
CA LEU A 40 -6.84 0.08 -3.28
C LEU A 40 -5.72 0.60 -2.38
N LEU A 41 -5.96 1.71 -1.71
CA LEU A 41 -5.14 2.16 -0.60
C LEU A 41 -6.01 2.68 0.54
N ASP A 42 -5.85 2.03 1.68
CA ASP A 42 -6.38 2.46 2.96
C ASP A 42 -5.26 3.09 3.81
N HIS A 43 -5.49 4.28 4.34
CA HIS A 43 -4.64 4.90 5.34
C HIS A 43 -5.32 4.74 6.70
N ALA A 44 -4.75 3.89 7.54
CA ALA A 44 -5.24 3.63 8.90
C ALA A 44 -4.55 4.56 9.90
N GLY A 45 -5.34 5.29 10.63
CA GLY A 45 -4.85 6.26 11.63
C GLY A 45 -4.44 7.62 11.04
N PRO A 46 -3.54 8.39 11.73
CA PRO A 46 -3.05 8.10 13.09
C PRO A 46 -4.18 8.05 14.13
N ALA A 47 -4.15 7.03 14.98
CA ALA A 47 -5.15 6.83 16.04
C ALA A 47 -4.49 6.35 17.33
N GLU A 48 -4.96 6.85 18.49
CA GLU A 48 -4.50 6.43 19.79
C GLU A 48 -5.33 5.25 20.31
N PHE A 49 -4.64 4.21 20.74
CA PHE A 49 -5.25 3.03 21.35
C PHE A 49 -4.89 2.94 22.82
N THR A 50 -5.89 2.69 23.64
CA THR A 50 -5.67 2.43 25.07
C THR A 50 -5.18 1.02 25.30
N PRO A 51 -4.36 0.78 26.34
CA PRO A 51 -3.93 -0.55 26.74
C PRO A 51 -5.11 -1.50 26.93
N THR A 52 -4.95 -2.74 26.45
CA THR A 52 -5.96 -3.79 26.58
C THR A 52 -5.30 -5.18 26.56
N THR A 53 -6.01 -6.17 27.08
CA THR A 53 -5.69 -7.60 26.89
C THR A 53 -6.53 -8.25 25.80
N GLU A 54 -7.48 -7.52 25.22
CA GLU A 54 -8.28 -7.99 24.11
C GLU A 54 -7.50 -7.89 22.81
N GLN A 55 -7.66 -8.87 21.95
CA GLN A 55 -7.07 -8.89 20.63
C GLN A 55 -7.91 -8.03 19.68
N ARG A 56 -7.35 -6.94 19.18
CA ARG A 56 -7.98 -6.03 18.21
C ARG A 56 -7.36 -6.24 16.82
N GLY A 57 -8.19 -6.22 15.80
CA GLY A 57 -7.75 -6.39 14.42
C GLY A 57 -8.82 -6.92 13.50
N VAL A 58 -8.43 -7.73 12.53
CA VAL A 58 -9.30 -8.40 11.57
C VAL A 58 -9.07 -9.90 11.66
N GLY A 59 -10.12 -10.63 12.05
CA GLY A 59 -10.11 -12.08 12.09
C GLY A 59 -9.95 -12.72 10.70
N GLN A 60 -9.96 -14.04 10.67
CA GLN A 60 -9.76 -14.81 9.44
C GLN A 60 -10.65 -14.33 8.29
N HIS A 61 -10.01 -13.96 7.19
CA HIS A 61 -10.69 -13.59 5.94
C HIS A 61 -9.86 -14.01 4.72
N PRO A 62 -10.51 -14.25 3.55
CA PRO A 62 -9.84 -14.70 2.35
C PRO A 62 -9.37 -13.52 1.49
N HIS A 63 -8.37 -13.78 0.61
CA HIS A 63 -8.08 -12.96 -0.55
C HIS A 63 -7.71 -13.84 -1.75
N ARG A 64 -7.99 -13.35 -2.98
CA ARG A 64 -7.54 -13.98 -4.24
C ARG A 64 -7.31 -12.94 -5.33
N GLY A 65 -6.27 -13.16 -6.15
CA GLY A 65 -6.04 -12.47 -7.42
C GLY A 65 -5.16 -11.23 -7.34
N PHE A 66 -4.65 -10.88 -6.16
CA PHE A 66 -3.83 -9.68 -5.94
C PHE A 66 -2.86 -9.87 -4.77
N GLU A 67 -2.14 -8.83 -4.43
CA GLU A 67 -1.24 -8.76 -3.27
C GLU A 67 -1.71 -7.71 -2.29
N THR A 68 -1.51 -7.94 -0.99
CA THR A 68 -1.69 -6.93 0.08
C THR A 68 -0.33 -6.50 0.60
N VAL A 69 -0.14 -5.19 0.76
CA VAL A 69 1.10 -4.59 1.27
C VAL A 69 0.76 -3.72 2.45
N THR A 70 1.28 -4.06 3.62
CA THR A 70 1.12 -3.28 4.86
C THR A 70 2.42 -2.53 5.15
N ILE A 71 2.36 -1.20 5.24
CA ILE A 71 3.48 -0.33 5.61
C ILE A 71 3.17 0.28 6.96
N VAL A 72 3.93 -0.06 8.00
CA VAL A 72 3.71 0.47 9.35
C VAL A 72 4.51 1.74 9.56
N TYR A 73 3.85 2.80 10.03
CA TYR A 73 4.47 4.06 10.43
C TYR A 73 4.59 4.19 11.95
N ASP A 74 3.56 3.77 12.68
CA ASP A 74 3.54 3.71 14.15
C ASP A 74 2.71 2.49 14.60
N GLY A 75 3.02 1.94 15.77
CA GLY A 75 2.36 0.74 16.31
C GLY A 75 2.96 -0.56 15.79
N GLU A 76 2.29 -1.66 16.04
CA GLU A 76 2.75 -3.00 15.63
C GLU A 76 1.58 -3.86 15.16
N VAL A 77 1.78 -4.59 14.07
CA VAL A 77 0.79 -5.51 13.47
C VAL A 77 1.37 -6.92 13.42
N GLN A 78 0.58 -7.89 13.85
CA GLN A 78 0.87 -9.31 13.76
C GLN A 78 -0.01 -9.95 12.69
N HIS A 79 0.61 -10.69 11.78
CA HIS A 79 -0.06 -11.41 10.68
C HIS A 79 0.14 -12.92 10.84
N ARG A 80 -0.88 -13.69 10.47
CA ARG A 80 -0.80 -15.15 10.25
C ARG A 80 -1.64 -15.53 9.04
N ASP A 81 -1.19 -16.56 8.30
CA ASP A 81 -1.91 -17.01 7.12
C ASP A 81 -1.98 -18.55 6.96
N SER A 82 -2.79 -19.00 6.01
CA SER A 82 -3.04 -20.41 5.75
C SER A 82 -1.90 -21.14 5.06
N THR A 83 -0.85 -20.48 4.63
CA THR A 83 0.39 -21.11 4.14
C THR A 83 1.31 -21.50 5.30
N GLY A 84 1.01 -21.06 6.51
CA GLY A 84 1.85 -21.18 7.70
C GLY A 84 2.88 -20.08 7.81
N SER A 85 2.80 -19.05 6.95
CA SER A 85 3.61 -17.85 7.05
C SER A 85 2.97 -16.85 8.03
N GLY A 86 3.80 -15.94 8.53
CA GLY A 86 3.36 -14.89 9.43
C GLY A 86 4.53 -14.10 9.96
N GLY A 87 4.24 -13.04 10.68
CA GLY A 87 5.26 -12.19 11.26
C GLY A 87 4.70 -11.05 12.07
N LEU A 88 5.58 -10.41 12.81
CA LEU A 88 5.37 -9.15 13.50
C LEU A 88 6.08 -8.05 12.70
N ILE A 89 5.38 -6.99 12.40
CA ILE A 89 5.93 -5.79 11.78
C ILE A 89 5.67 -4.57 12.66
N GLY A 90 6.69 -3.75 12.81
CA GLY A 90 6.68 -2.50 13.57
C GLY A 90 7.00 -1.29 12.71
N PRO A 91 7.25 -0.12 13.34
CA PRO A 91 7.49 1.12 12.62
C PRO A 91 8.64 1.02 11.61
N GLY A 92 8.31 1.30 10.35
CA GLY A 92 9.22 1.22 9.22
C GLY A 92 9.22 -0.13 8.49
N ASP A 93 8.73 -1.20 9.09
CA ASP A 93 8.66 -2.50 8.44
C ASP A 93 7.52 -2.55 7.41
N VAL A 94 7.66 -3.48 6.47
CA VAL A 94 6.69 -3.75 5.42
C VAL A 94 6.39 -5.24 5.36
N GLN A 95 5.11 -5.56 5.30
CA GLN A 95 4.61 -6.90 4.97
C GLN A 95 4.10 -6.89 3.54
N TRP A 96 4.50 -7.89 2.75
CA TRP A 96 4.04 -8.07 1.39
C TRP A 96 3.51 -9.49 1.22
N MET A 97 2.20 -9.64 1.18
CA MET A 97 1.53 -10.95 1.03
C MET A 97 0.98 -11.07 -0.39
N THR A 98 1.39 -12.11 -1.09
CA THR A 98 0.81 -12.50 -2.38
C THR A 98 -0.34 -13.44 -2.14
N ALA A 99 -1.58 -13.02 -2.34
CA ALA A 99 -2.75 -13.87 -2.21
C ALA A 99 -2.91 -14.81 -3.42
N ALA A 100 -2.69 -14.31 -4.63
CA ALA A 100 -2.69 -15.04 -5.90
C ALA A 100 -3.82 -16.08 -6.02
N SER A 101 -3.54 -17.40 -6.00
CA SER A 101 -4.56 -18.46 -6.14
C SER A 101 -5.53 -18.58 -4.98
N GLY A 102 -5.28 -17.89 -3.88
CA GLY A 102 -6.15 -17.82 -2.71
C GLY A 102 -5.46 -18.14 -1.41
N ILE A 103 -5.72 -17.33 -0.40
CA ILE A 103 -5.16 -17.43 0.95
C ILE A 103 -6.20 -17.02 1.98
N LEU A 104 -6.11 -17.56 3.18
CA LEU A 104 -6.75 -17.02 4.39
C LEU A 104 -5.68 -16.33 5.21
N HIS A 105 -5.99 -15.17 5.75
CA HIS A 105 -5.12 -14.50 6.70
C HIS A 105 -5.91 -13.78 7.79
N GLU A 106 -5.18 -13.35 8.82
CA GLU A 106 -5.69 -12.51 9.90
C GLU A 106 -4.62 -11.52 10.30
N GLU A 107 -5.03 -10.32 10.69
CA GLU A 107 -4.16 -9.24 11.08
C GLU A 107 -4.65 -8.63 12.40
N PHE A 108 -3.78 -8.59 13.39
CA PHE A 108 -4.09 -8.06 14.72
C PHE A 108 -3.02 -7.09 15.18
N HIS A 109 -3.37 -6.21 16.11
CA HIS A 109 -2.36 -5.55 16.92
C HIS A 109 -1.48 -6.60 17.59
N SER A 110 -0.18 -6.35 17.69
CA SER A 110 0.70 -7.25 18.43
C SER A 110 0.29 -7.31 19.91
N GLU A 111 0.65 -8.39 20.59
CA GLU A 111 0.39 -8.52 22.02
C GLU A 111 1.10 -7.42 22.83
N SER A 112 2.32 -7.03 22.43
CA SER A 112 3.06 -5.96 23.08
C SER A 112 2.37 -4.61 22.91
N PHE A 113 1.96 -4.27 21.68
CA PHE A 113 1.25 -3.02 21.40
C PHE A 113 -0.13 -2.99 22.05
N ALA A 114 -0.88 -4.10 22.06
CA ALA A 114 -2.16 -4.17 22.75
C ALA A 114 -2.02 -3.88 24.26
N ARG A 115 -0.98 -4.42 24.91
CA ARG A 115 -0.73 -4.21 26.33
C ARG A 115 -0.26 -2.80 26.69
N THR A 116 0.50 -2.14 25.82
CA THR A 116 1.04 -0.80 26.08
C THR A 116 0.12 0.31 25.60
N GLY A 117 -0.68 0.02 24.57
CA GLY A 117 -1.40 1.03 23.81
C GLY A 117 -0.43 1.94 23.05
N GLY A 118 -0.94 3.05 22.54
CA GLY A 118 -0.18 4.05 21.84
C GLY A 118 -0.74 4.37 20.46
N LYS A 119 0.04 5.07 19.67
CA LYS A 119 -0.32 5.49 18.33
C LYS A 119 -0.20 4.33 17.33
N LEU A 120 -1.23 4.15 16.50
CA LEU A 120 -1.19 3.28 15.31
C LEU A 120 -1.32 4.14 14.06
N GLU A 121 -0.43 3.91 13.11
CA GLU A 121 -0.51 4.48 11.77
C GLU A 121 0.08 3.51 10.75
N MET A 122 -0.69 3.13 9.75
CA MET A 122 -0.24 2.25 8.67
C MET A 122 -0.96 2.53 7.35
N VAL A 123 -0.39 2.05 6.27
CA VAL A 123 -1.02 1.98 4.95
C VAL A 123 -1.24 0.54 4.57
N GLN A 124 -2.44 0.23 4.11
CA GLN A 124 -2.78 -1.02 3.43
C GLN A 124 -2.95 -0.74 1.94
N LEU A 125 -2.08 -1.31 1.12
CA LEU A 125 -2.09 -1.16 -0.33
C LEU A 125 -2.40 -2.50 -0.99
N TRP A 126 -3.32 -2.50 -1.95
CA TRP A 126 -3.57 -3.67 -2.80
C TRP A 126 -2.90 -3.48 -4.16
N VAL A 127 -2.13 -4.49 -4.57
CA VAL A 127 -1.40 -4.51 -5.83
C VAL A 127 -1.95 -5.62 -6.71
N ASN A 128 -2.35 -5.27 -7.93
CA ASN A 128 -2.94 -6.18 -8.89
C ASN A 128 -1.90 -7.17 -9.45
N LEU A 129 -2.37 -8.33 -9.86
CA LEU A 129 -1.58 -9.31 -10.59
C LEU A 129 -2.10 -9.39 -12.04
N PRO A 130 -1.21 -9.54 -13.04
CA PRO A 130 -1.65 -9.86 -14.40
C PRO A 130 -2.28 -11.26 -14.44
N ALA A 131 -3.18 -11.51 -15.39
CA ALA A 131 -3.94 -12.75 -15.52
C ALA A 131 -3.06 -14.01 -15.45
N LYS A 132 -1.89 -13.96 -16.08
CA LYS A 132 -0.92 -15.08 -16.09
C LYS A 132 -0.38 -15.46 -14.70
N ASP A 133 -0.41 -14.52 -13.74
CA ASP A 133 0.16 -14.68 -12.40
C ASP A 133 -0.91 -14.74 -11.30
N ARG A 134 -2.21 -14.48 -11.63
CA ARG A 134 -3.31 -14.49 -10.65
C ARG A 134 -3.50 -15.82 -9.94
N MET A 135 -3.13 -16.92 -10.57
CA MET A 135 -3.22 -18.26 -10.00
C MET A 135 -1.85 -18.81 -9.57
N ALA A 136 -0.85 -17.95 -9.38
CA ALA A 136 0.43 -18.33 -8.78
C ALA A 136 0.25 -18.85 -7.35
N ALA A 137 1.27 -19.47 -6.79
CA ALA A 137 1.25 -19.89 -5.39
C ALA A 137 1.21 -18.66 -4.46
N PRO A 138 0.43 -18.69 -3.38
CA PRO A 138 0.49 -17.68 -2.34
C PRO A 138 1.89 -17.55 -1.76
N GLY A 139 2.25 -16.34 -1.33
CA GLY A 139 3.57 -16.06 -0.80
C GLY A 139 3.58 -14.93 0.22
N TYR A 140 4.70 -14.81 0.93
CA TYR A 140 4.87 -13.82 1.99
C TYR A 140 6.30 -13.28 2.00
N GLN A 141 6.44 -11.97 2.26
CA GLN A 141 7.71 -11.29 2.43
C GLN A 141 7.61 -10.41 3.67
N THR A 142 8.44 -10.65 4.68
CA THR A 142 8.73 -9.68 5.73
C THR A 142 9.90 -8.85 5.26
N ILE A 143 9.75 -7.54 5.19
CA ILE A 143 10.76 -6.59 4.78
C ILE A 143 10.98 -5.65 5.95
N LEU A 144 12.11 -5.83 6.64
CA LEU A 144 12.43 -5.01 7.80
C LEU A 144 12.90 -3.61 7.37
N ASP A 145 12.66 -2.61 8.21
CA ASP A 145 13.13 -1.24 7.98
C ASP A 145 14.65 -1.18 7.68
N SER A 146 15.42 -2.04 8.32
CA SER A 146 16.86 -2.17 8.10
C SER A 146 17.25 -2.65 6.70
N ASP A 147 16.35 -3.36 6.00
CA ASP A 147 16.58 -3.90 4.68
C ASP A 147 16.17 -2.93 3.57
N ILE A 148 15.44 -1.87 3.92
CA ILE A 148 14.94 -0.86 2.98
C ILE A 148 16.00 0.24 2.77
N PRO A 149 16.57 0.38 1.56
CA PRO A 149 17.52 1.44 1.29
C PRO A 149 16.95 2.83 1.59
N ARG A 150 17.73 3.63 2.34
CA ARG A 150 17.45 5.05 2.60
C ARG A 150 18.39 5.90 1.79
N ILE A 151 17.87 6.69 0.87
CA ILE A 151 18.62 7.50 -0.06
C ILE A 151 18.39 8.96 0.28
N ALA A 152 19.47 9.71 0.54
CA ALA A 152 19.39 11.14 0.78
C ALA A 152 19.04 11.87 -0.53
N LEU A 153 18.03 12.73 -0.48
CA LEU A 153 17.66 13.56 -1.62
C LEU A 153 18.60 14.77 -1.73
N LYS A 154 18.82 15.21 -2.98
CA LYS A 154 19.70 16.36 -3.29
C LYS A 154 19.24 17.63 -2.57
N ASP A 155 20.14 18.56 -2.37
CA ASP A 155 19.89 19.89 -1.79
C ASP A 155 19.21 19.85 -0.42
N ASN A 156 19.49 18.80 0.34
CA ASN A 156 18.88 18.55 1.65
C ASN A 156 17.34 18.55 1.60
N ALA A 157 16.77 18.04 0.48
CA ALA A 157 15.31 17.98 0.33
C ALA A 157 14.66 16.90 1.20
N GLY A 158 15.43 16.03 1.80
CA GLY A 158 14.95 14.96 2.67
C GLY A 158 15.56 13.61 2.36
N SER A 159 14.77 12.56 2.48
CA SER A 159 15.18 11.19 2.17
C SER A 159 14.05 10.38 1.51
N LEU A 160 14.44 9.34 0.79
CA LEU A 160 13.57 8.37 0.15
C LEU A 160 13.88 6.99 0.72
N ARG A 161 12.88 6.27 1.22
CA ARG A 161 12.93 4.85 1.53
C ARG A 161 12.42 4.09 0.32
N LEU A 162 13.27 3.23 -0.24
CA LEU A 162 13.00 2.49 -1.47
C LEU A 162 12.41 1.12 -1.15
N ILE A 163 11.09 1.03 -1.00
CA ILE A 163 10.41 -0.22 -0.64
C ILE A 163 10.37 -1.19 -1.83
N ALA A 164 10.00 -0.71 -3.01
CA ALA A 164 9.98 -1.48 -4.25
C ALA A 164 10.44 -0.64 -5.44
N GLY A 165 10.94 -1.29 -6.48
CA GLY A 165 11.41 -0.66 -7.70
C GLY A 165 12.86 -0.20 -7.63
N GLU A 166 13.17 0.87 -8.37
CA GLU A 166 14.54 1.38 -8.51
C GLU A 166 14.57 2.91 -8.38
N PHE A 167 15.63 3.44 -7.77
CA PHE A 167 15.91 4.88 -7.70
C PHE A 167 17.40 5.15 -7.69
N GLU A 168 17.91 5.98 -8.59
CA GLU A 168 19.34 6.38 -8.72
C GLU A 168 20.32 5.18 -8.61
N GLY A 169 19.98 4.05 -9.27
CA GLY A 169 20.81 2.84 -9.29
C GLY A 169 20.68 1.92 -8.07
N HIS A 170 19.87 2.29 -7.09
CA HIS A 170 19.51 1.43 -5.96
C HIS A 170 18.24 0.63 -6.29
N LYS A 171 18.11 -0.56 -5.66
CA LYS A 171 16.94 -1.43 -5.78
C LYS A 171 16.26 -1.63 -4.43
N GLY A 172 14.93 -1.57 -4.43
CA GLY A 172 14.12 -1.96 -3.28
C GLY A 172 14.14 -3.47 -3.05
N PRO A 173 13.95 -3.93 -1.81
CA PRO A 173 14.00 -5.34 -1.45
C PRO A 173 12.78 -6.16 -1.90
N SER A 174 11.64 -5.51 -2.19
CA SER A 174 10.41 -6.21 -2.54
C SER A 174 10.51 -6.91 -3.89
N ARG A 175 10.10 -8.18 -3.92
CA ARG A 175 9.87 -8.93 -5.17
C ARG A 175 8.45 -8.63 -5.65
N THR A 176 8.31 -8.21 -6.91
CA THR A 176 7.04 -7.82 -7.53
C THR A 176 6.81 -8.59 -8.82
N PHE A 177 5.55 -8.82 -9.19
CA PHE A 177 5.17 -9.50 -10.43
C PHE A 177 5.23 -8.58 -11.65
N THR A 178 5.06 -7.29 -11.43
CA THR A 178 5.12 -6.26 -12.48
C THR A 178 6.08 -5.16 -12.07
N PRO A 179 6.63 -4.40 -13.02
CA PRO A 179 7.49 -3.26 -12.70
C PRO A 179 6.68 -2.16 -11.98
N ILE A 180 6.95 -1.99 -10.70
CA ILE A 180 6.35 -0.94 -9.86
C ILE A 180 7.40 -0.29 -8.98
N ASP A 181 7.14 0.96 -8.61
CA ASP A 181 7.90 1.72 -7.62
C ASP A 181 6.99 2.05 -6.43
N VAL A 182 7.45 1.77 -5.24
CA VAL A 182 6.82 2.16 -3.96
C VAL A 182 7.90 2.88 -3.17
N TRP A 183 7.82 4.22 -3.15
CA TRP A 183 8.80 5.10 -2.52
C TRP A 183 8.16 5.88 -1.38
N ASP A 184 8.69 5.75 -0.18
CA ASP A 184 8.25 6.49 1.00
C ASP A 184 9.19 7.68 1.24
N LEU A 185 8.69 8.88 0.94
CA LEU A 185 9.44 10.13 0.96
C LEU A 185 9.27 10.83 2.30
N ARG A 186 10.38 11.30 2.86
CA ARG A 186 10.44 12.21 4.02
C ARG A 186 11.02 13.54 3.52
N LEU A 187 10.18 14.56 3.35
CA LEU A 187 10.54 15.82 2.73
C LEU A 187 10.71 16.91 3.78
N ASN A 188 11.80 17.67 3.66
CA ASN A 188 12.12 18.76 4.58
C ASN A 188 11.41 20.07 4.16
N THR A 189 10.92 20.81 5.15
CA THR A 189 10.26 22.11 4.99
C THR A 189 11.02 23.06 4.07
N GLY A 190 10.31 23.70 3.13
CA GLY A 190 10.83 24.72 2.21
C GLY A 190 11.80 24.20 1.17
N ARG A 191 11.87 22.89 0.97
CA ARG A 191 12.76 22.25 -0.01
C ARG A 191 11.99 21.73 -1.20
N LEU A 192 12.59 21.89 -2.37
CA LEU A 192 12.12 21.37 -3.66
C LEU A 192 12.94 20.14 -4.03
N VAL A 193 12.28 19.09 -4.45
CA VAL A 193 12.89 17.92 -5.09
C VAL A 193 12.22 17.65 -6.43
N THR A 194 13.00 17.24 -7.42
CA THR A 194 12.49 16.69 -8.68
C THR A 194 12.87 15.22 -8.73
N LEU A 195 11.87 14.36 -8.87
CA LEU A 195 12.02 12.92 -8.94
C LEU A 195 11.82 12.45 -10.37
N ASP A 196 12.76 11.68 -10.87
CA ASP A 196 12.65 11.04 -12.18
C ASP A 196 11.71 9.83 -12.08
N LEU A 197 10.75 9.76 -12.99
CA LEU A 197 9.75 8.71 -13.10
C LEU A 197 9.79 8.07 -14.48
N HIS A 198 9.24 6.89 -14.61
CA HIS A 198 9.10 6.23 -15.91
C HIS A 198 7.95 6.83 -16.73
N ASP A 199 8.24 7.12 -18.00
CA ASP A 199 7.22 7.51 -18.98
C ASP A 199 6.26 6.35 -19.24
N GLY A 200 4.99 6.64 -19.43
CA GLY A 200 3.96 5.63 -19.70
C GLY A 200 3.39 4.92 -18.45
N ARG A 201 4.01 5.06 -17.27
CA ARG A 201 3.48 4.48 -16.02
C ARG A 201 2.42 5.38 -15.38
N ASN A 202 1.40 4.76 -14.81
CA ASN A 202 0.52 5.43 -13.85
C ASN A 202 1.34 5.84 -12.64
N SER A 203 1.09 7.04 -12.12
CA SER A 203 1.79 7.53 -10.93
C SER A 203 0.84 8.30 -10.02
N ALA A 204 0.96 8.06 -8.74
CA ALA A 204 0.15 8.70 -7.70
C ALA A 204 1.03 9.10 -6.51
N LEU A 205 0.63 10.16 -5.81
CA LEU A 205 1.23 10.60 -4.56
C LEU A 205 0.17 10.58 -3.48
N VAL A 206 0.47 9.99 -2.35
CA VAL A 206 -0.38 9.98 -1.16
C VAL A 206 0.29 10.80 -0.07
N VAL A 207 -0.32 11.90 0.35
CA VAL A 207 0.21 12.73 1.43
C VAL A 207 -0.25 12.18 2.76
N LEU A 208 0.68 11.60 3.52
CA LEU A 208 0.40 10.99 4.82
C LEU A 208 0.62 11.96 5.98
N LYS A 209 1.50 12.96 5.79
CA LYS A 209 1.76 14.02 6.75
C LYS A 209 2.17 15.30 6.03
N GLY A 210 1.78 16.45 6.59
CA GLY A 210 2.16 17.76 6.07
C GLY A 210 1.45 18.11 4.77
N SER A 211 2.12 18.93 3.96
CA SER A 211 1.61 19.39 2.67
C SER A 211 2.72 19.61 1.65
N VAL A 212 2.41 19.35 0.38
CA VAL A 212 3.35 19.50 -0.73
C VAL A 212 2.72 20.21 -1.90
N ARG A 213 3.47 21.10 -2.55
CA ARG A 213 3.12 21.70 -3.82
C ARG A 213 3.68 20.84 -4.95
N VAL A 214 2.82 20.48 -5.90
CA VAL A 214 3.16 19.57 -7.01
C VAL A 214 3.41 20.36 -8.29
N ASN A 215 4.55 20.17 -8.94
CA ASN A 215 4.93 20.81 -10.22
C ASN A 215 4.78 22.34 -10.22
N ALA A 216 5.08 23.01 -9.10
CA ALA A 216 4.87 24.44 -8.88
C ALA A 216 3.40 24.90 -9.09
N GLY A 217 2.45 23.97 -9.11
CA GLY A 217 1.03 24.21 -9.27
C GLY A 217 0.25 24.08 -7.96
N GLU A 218 -0.69 23.14 -7.92
CA GLU A 218 -1.58 22.93 -6.79
C GLU A 218 -0.87 22.26 -5.58
N SER A 219 -1.39 22.53 -4.39
CA SER A 219 -0.91 21.93 -3.15
C SER A 219 -1.83 20.81 -2.70
N ALA A 220 -1.23 19.72 -2.26
CA ALA A 220 -1.91 18.59 -1.62
C ALA A 220 -1.51 18.50 -0.14
N SER A 221 -2.46 18.18 0.71
CA SER A 221 -2.32 18.08 2.16
C SER A 221 -2.58 16.66 2.65
N VAL A 222 -2.33 16.43 3.94
CA VAL A 222 -2.56 15.12 4.59
C VAL A 222 -3.94 14.53 4.26
N GLY A 223 -3.95 13.24 3.91
CA GLY A 223 -5.14 12.49 3.52
C GLY A 223 -5.61 12.75 2.08
N GLN A 224 -4.79 13.40 1.25
CA GLN A 224 -5.08 13.62 -0.15
C GLN A 224 -4.23 12.72 -1.05
N LEU A 225 -4.86 12.32 -2.17
CA LEU A 225 -4.27 11.60 -3.28
C LEU A 225 -4.07 12.57 -4.46
N VAL A 226 -2.88 12.60 -5.01
CA VAL A 226 -2.57 13.29 -6.27
C VAL A 226 -2.42 12.27 -7.38
N LEU A 227 -3.17 12.40 -8.46
CA LEU A 227 -3.01 11.60 -9.66
C LEU A 227 -2.26 12.36 -10.74
N LEU A 228 -1.29 11.69 -11.36
CA LEU A 228 -0.47 12.20 -12.44
C LEU A 228 -0.79 11.48 -13.75
N GLU A 229 -0.64 12.17 -14.86
CA GLU A 229 -0.74 11.57 -16.20
C GLU A 229 0.35 10.52 -16.43
N ARG A 230 0.06 9.57 -17.33
CA ARG A 230 1.04 8.56 -17.75
C ARG A 230 2.22 9.18 -18.47
N ALA A 231 1.98 10.20 -19.28
CA ALA A 231 3.01 10.89 -20.06
C ALA A 231 3.90 11.76 -19.17
N GLY A 232 5.19 11.78 -19.50
CA GLY A 232 6.19 12.54 -18.78
C GLY A 232 7.08 11.67 -17.87
N ARG A 233 8.24 12.26 -17.51
CA ARG A 233 9.33 11.52 -16.84
C ARG A 233 9.72 12.08 -15.49
N ALA A 234 8.99 13.06 -14.96
CA ALA A 234 9.37 13.67 -13.69
C ALA A 234 8.17 14.26 -12.96
N VAL A 235 8.29 14.40 -11.65
CA VAL A 235 7.42 15.19 -10.79
C VAL A 235 8.29 16.03 -9.86
N SER A 236 7.92 17.29 -9.64
CA SER A 236 8.57 18.12 -8.61
C SER A 236 7.64 18.30 -7.42
N LEU A 237 8.23 18.21 -6.23
CA LEU A 237 7.54 18.35 -4.95
C LEU A 237 8.25 19.41 -4.12
N GLU A 238 7.52 20.39 -3.62
CA GLU A 238 8.01 21.37 -2.67
C GLU A 238 7.20 21.24 -1.37
N ALA A 239 7.88 20.88 -0.30
CA ALA A 239 7.24 20.71 1.00
C ALA A 239 7.03 22.06 1.69
N ALA A 240 5.78 22.41 2.00
CA ALA A 240 5.47 23.63 2.76
C ALA A 240 5.82 23.50 4.25
N GLU A 241 5.81 22.27 4.72
CA GLU A 241 6.20 21.83 6.08
C GLU A 241 6.80 20.42 5.96
N ASP A 242 7.41 19.89 7.02
CA ASP A 242 7.94 18.52 6.99
C ASP A 242 6.85 17.52 6.61
N ALA A 243 7.04 16.85 5.48
CA ALA A 243 6.00 16.02 4.87
C ALA A 243 6.43 14.57 4.70
N VAL A 244 5.43 13.68 4.75
CA VAL A 244 5.56 12.27 4.40
C VAL A 244 4.66 12.01 3.21
N VAL A 245 5.26 11.53 2.11
CA VAL A 245 4.55 11.26 0.86
C VAL A 245 4.90 9.86 0.38
N LEU A 246 3.89 9.02 0.19
CA LEU A 246 4.05 7.74 -0.49
C LEU A 246 3.85 7.93 -1.99
N LEU A 247 4.91 7.69 -2.77
CA LEU A 247 4.86 7.71 -4.23
C LEU A 247 4.67 6.29 -4.74
N LEU A 248 3.66 6.12 -5.56
CA LEU A 248 3.30 4.88 -6.23
C LEU A 248 3.43 5.10 -7.73
N SER A 249 4.20 4.25 -8.42
CA SER A 249 4.32 4.30 -9.88
C SER A 249 4.38 2.87 -10.42
N GLY A 250 3.68 2.57 -11.52
CA GLY A 250 3.69 1.21 -12.06
C GLY A 250 3.24 1.12 -13.51
N GLU A 251 3.73 0.09 -14.19
CA GLU A 251 3.25 -0.27 -15.52
C GLU A 251 1.78 -0.68 -15.44
N PRO A 252 0.90 -0.06 -16.24
CA PRO A 252 -0.51 -0.42 -16.24
C PRO A 252 -0.70 -1.88 -16.65
N ILE A 253 -1.52 -2.60 -15.89
CA ILE A 253 -2.07 -3.88 -16.33
C ILE A 253 -3.35 -3.54 -17.09
N ASP A 254 -3.28 -3.59 -18.42
CA ASP A 254 -4.39 -3.24 -19.30
C ASP A 254 -5.31 -4.47 -19.50
N GLU A 255 -5.74 -5.09 -18.41
CA GLU A 255 -6.66 -6.22 -18.34
C GLU A 255 -7.92 -5.82 -17.57
N PRO A 256 -9.07 -6.52 -17.77
CA PRO A 256 -10.27 -6.28 -16.98
C PRO A 256 -10.01 -6.45 -15.47
N ILE A 257 -10.61 -5.59 -14.68
CA ILE A 257 -10.61 -5.68 -13.22
C ILE A 257 -12.07 -5.92 -12.81
N VAL A 258 -12.34 -7.11 -12.30
CA VAL A 258 -13.64 -7.49 -11.74
C VAL A 258 -13.42 -7.84 -10.28
N GLY A 259 -14.05 -7.10 -9.38
CA GLY A 259 -13.89 -7.30 -7.95
C GLY A 259 -15.22 -7.57 -7.27
N HIS A 260 -15.20 -8.43 -6.26
CA HIS A 260 -16.32 -8.63 -5.35
C HIS A 260 -15.81 -9.01 -3.96
N GLY A 261 -16.01 -8.11 -3.01
CA GLY A 261 -15.50 -8.29 -1.64
C GLY A 261 -13.99 -8.50 -1.62
N PRO A 262 -13.51 -9.64 -1.10
CA PRO A 262 -12.08 -9.90 -0.91
C PRO A 262 -11.39 -10.50 -2.15
N PHE A 263 -12.06 -10.55 -3.30
CA PHE A 263 -11.55 -11.16 -4.53
C PHE A 263 -11.48 -10.16 -5.67
N VAL A 264 -10.37 -10.16 -6.42
CA VAL A 264 -10.20 -9.37 -7.64
C VAL A 264 -9.66 -10.27 -8.73
N MET A 265 -10.44 -10.44 -9.79
CA MET A 265 -10.14 -11.34 -10.93
C MET A 265 -10.31 -10.59 -12.26
N ASN A 266 -10.35 -11.33 -13.38
CA ASN A 266 -10.55 -10.73 -14.71
C ASN A 266 -11.99 -10.89 -15.22
N SER A 267 -12.80 -11.80 -14.63
CA SER A 267 -14.19 -12.01 -15.02
C SER A 267 -15.09 -12.39 -13.84
N GLU A 268 -16.41 -12.27 -14.03
CA GLU A 268 -17.42 -12.68 -13.06
C GLU A 268 -17.39 -14.19 -12.80
N GLU A 269 -17.07 -15.00 -13.83
CA GLU A 269 -16.94 -16.45 -13.70
C GLU A 269 -15.78 -16.81 -12.76
N GLU A 270 -14.66 -16.10 -12.87
CA GLU A 270 -13.51 -16.29 -12.00
C GLU A 270 -13.81 -15.85 -10.55
N ILE A 271 -14.60 -14.77 -10.36
CA ILE A 271 -15.10 -14.38 -9.03
C ILE A 271 -16.00 -15.46 -8.45
N HIS A 272 -16.96 -15.99 -9.23
CA HIS A 272 -17.81 -17.09 -8.79
C HIS A 272 -16.97 -18.31 -8.38
N GLN A 273 -15.98 -18.69 -9.18
CA GLN A 273 -15.06 -19.79 -8.86
C GLN A 273 -14.27 -19.51 -7.56
N ALA A 274 -13.88 -18.26 -7.30
CA ALA A 274 -13.19 -17.89 -6.07
C ALA A 274 -14.06 -18.15 -4.83
N PHE A 275 -15.37 -17.84 -4.89
CA PHE A 275 -16.30 -18.15 -3.80
C PHE A 275 -16.48 -19.67 -3.62
N VAL A 276 -16.63 -20.44 -4.69
CA VAL A 276 -16.75 -21.90 -4.65
C VAL A 276 -15.49 -22.52 -4.02
N ASP A 277 -14.32 -22.08 -4.41
CA ASP A 277 -13.04 -22.56 -3.89
C ASP A 277 -12.87 -22.21 -2.40
N PHE A 278 -13.22 -21.00 -2.01
CA PHE A 278 -13.20 -20.58 -0.62
C PHE A 278 -14.14 -21.45 0.25
N GLN A 279 -15.40 -21.59 -0.16
CA GLN A 279 -16.41 -22.39 0.56
C GLN A 279 -16.02 -23.87 0.66
N SER A 280 -15.30 -24.40 -0.33
CA SER A 280 -14.80 -25.77 -0.32
C SER A 280 -13.51 -25.97 0.48
N GLY A 281 -12.97 -24.91 1.11
CA GLY A 281 -11.77 -24.95 1.95
C GLY A 281 -10.45 -25.00 1.17
N ARG A 282 -10.44 -24.67 -0.12
CA ARG A 282 -9.23 -24.71 -0.95
C ARG A 282 -8.20 -23.64 -0.61
N PHE A 283 -8.57 -22.61 0.16
CA PHE A 283 -7.64 -21.58 0.63
C PHE A 283 -6.85 -22.00 1.88
N GLY A 284 -7.01 -23.26 2.29
CA GLY A 284 -6.28 -23.82 3.42
C GLY A 284 -6.93 -23.46 4.77
N ARG A 285 -6.12 -23.50 5.82
CA ARG A 285 -6.54 -23.18 7.20
C ARG A 285 -5.37 -22.57 7.96
N ILE A 286 -5.63 -21.55 8.75
CA ILE A 286 -4.64 -21.03 9.70
C ILE A 286 -4.56 -22.04 10.83
N ARG A 287 -3.35 -22.54 11.12
CA ARG A 287 -3.10 -23.44 12.25
C ARG A 287 -2.90 -22.58 13.51
N GLY A 288 -3.56 -22.98 14.59
CA GLY A 288 -3.45 -22.34 15.89
C GLY A 288 -2.09 -22.54 16.54
#